data_8ee6b35f59e4dcb7f01f2f622c6d259a
#
_entry.id   8ee6b35f59e4dcb7f01f2f622c6d259a
#
_cell.length_a   1.000
_cell.length_b   1.000
_cell.length_c   1.000
_cell.angle_alpha   90.00
_cell.angle_beta   90.00
_cell.angle_gamma   90.00
#
_symmetry.space_group_name_H-M   'P 1'
#
loop_
_entity.id
_entity.type
_entity.pdbx_description
1 polymer ?
#
loop_
_entity_poly.entity_id
_entity_poly.type
_entity_poly.pdbx_seq_one_letter_code
_entity_poly.pdbx_strand_id
1 'polypeptide(L)'
;MNQEKEVLLSVSHLKKYFKMGKDATLKAVDDVSFEIYKGETLGMVGESGCGKTTCGRTCIGLYDRTEGEVLYKGKDVHNITGKDKQAFKKAVQMVFQDPYGSLDPRMTVAEIIGEGIDIHHLAKNRHERQEMIYKYLELVGLNREHANRFVHEFSGGQRQRIGIARALAVQPEFIVLDEPISALDVSIQAQIVNLLIDLQKKMGLTYLFVAHDLSMVKHISDRVAVLYLGTLVELTTSEELYAHPMHPYTQALLSAIPIPDPEVEQERDAMKIRLEGEVPSPINTPPGCKFKGRCKYATDICAQEMPPLVDVGNGHFVACHHCAECAKAK
;
A
#
# COMPACT_ATOMS: atom_id res chain seq x y z
N MET A 1 24.89 12.53 11.50
CA MET A 1 25.39 11.67 10.41
C MET A 1 24.14 11.06 9.75
N ASN A 2 23.76 11.53 8.54
CA ASN A 2 22.73 10.87 7.76
C ASN A 2 23.29 9.49 7.37
N GLN A 3 22.82 8.42 8.02
CA GLN A 3 23.01 7.08 7.47
C GLN A 3 22.23 7.06 6.14
N GLU A 4 22.92 6.79 5.04
CA GLU A 4 22.28 6.53 3.77
C GLU A 4 21.29 5.38 4.00
N LYS A 5 20.00 5.65 3.82
CA LYS A 5 18.94 4.63 3.97
C LYS A 5 19.13 3.58 2.88
N GLU A 6 19.22 2.31 3.26
CA GLU A 6 19.34 1.18 2.32
C GLU A 6 18.04 1.04 1.52
N VAL A 7 18.11 1.19 0.19
CA VAL A 7 16.97 0.97 -0.71
C VAL A 7 16.68 -0.53 -0.80
N LEU A 8 15.49 -0.95 -0.37
CA LEU A 8 15.04 -2.34 -0.44
C LEU A 8 14.32 -2.63 -1.76
N LEU A 9 13.40 -1.74 -2.16
CA LEU A 9 12.64 -1.81 -3.40
C LEU A 9 12.77 -0.48 -4.14
N SER A 10 13.16 -0.53 -5.43
CA SER A 10 13.16 0.63 -6.34
C SER A 10 12.19 0.39 -7.47
N VAL A 11 11.33 1.35 -7.73
CA VAL A 11 10.32 1.33 -8.79
C VAL A 11 10.58 2.54 -9.69
N SER A 12 10.80 2.29 -10.98
CA SER A 12 11.14 3.33 -11.96
C SER A 12 10.24 3.24 -13.18
N HIS A 13 9.51 4.34 -13.46
CA HIS A 13 8.63 4.49 -14.62
C HIS A 13 7.67 3.30 -14.82
N LEU A 14 7.16 2.75 -13.71
CA LEU A 14 6.29 1.57 -13.72
C LEU A 14 4.98 1.88 -14.42
N LYS A 15 4.65 1.03 -15.42
CA LYS A 15 3.35 1.05 -16.08
C LYS A 15 2.70 -0.33 -16.03
N LYS A 16 1.42 -0.37 -15.70
CA LYS A 16 0.58 -1.55 -15.83
C LYS A 16 -0.73 -1.20 -16.50
N TYR A 17 -0.88 -1.70 -17.72
CA TYR A 17 -2.04 -1.48 -18.56
C TYR A 17 -2.80 -2.79 -18.78
N PHE A 18 -4.14 -2.70 -18.80
CA PHE A 18 -5.00 -3.82 -19.12
C PHE A 18 -5.77 -3.52 -20.40
N LYS A 19 -5.74 -4.43 -21.37
CA LYS A 19 -6.56 -4.34 -22.57
C LYS A 19 -8.00 -4.73 -22.24
N MET A 20 -8.94 -3.82 -22.45
CA MET A 20 -10.38 -3.99 -22.14
C MET A 20 -11.20 -4.24 -23.41
N GLY A 21 -10.60 -4.68 -24.50
CA GLY A 21 -11.20 -4.89 -25.80
C GLY A 21 -10.28 -4.47 -26.93
N LYS A 22 -10.85 -4.21 -28.14
CA LYS A 22 -10.02 -3.86 -29.31
C LYS A 22 -9.39 -2.46 -29.18
N ASP A 23 -10.15 -1.47 -28.66
CA ASP A 23 -9.76 -0.06 -28.69
C ASP A 23 -9.74 0.60 -27.29
N ALA A 24 -9.90 -0.18 -26.22
CA ALA A 24 -9.94 0.31 -24.85
C ALA A 24 -8.77 -0.22 -24.03
N THR A 25 -7.99 0.70 -23.45
CA THR A 25 -6.86 0.39 -22.56
C THR A 25 -7.06 1.07 -21.22
N LEU A 26 -7.15 0.27 -20.15
CA LEU A 26 -7.14 0.74 -18.78
C LEU A 26 -5.70 0.95 -18.33
N LYS A 27 -5.32 2.18 -18.06
CA LYS A 27 -4.01 2.56 -17.52
C LYS A 27 -4.07 2.55 -15.98
N ALA A 28 -4.01 1.35 -15.41
CA ALA A 28 -4.16 1.19 -13.96
C ALA A 28 -2.96 1.73 -13.16
N VAL A 29 -1.75 1.64 -13.70
CA VAL A 29 -0.53 2.29 -13.22
C VAL A 29 0.12 2.92 -14.43
N ASP A 30 0.43 4.22 -14.37
CA ASP A 30 0.87 5.01 -15.51
C ASP A 30 2.01 5.93 -15.11
N ASP A 31 3.25 5.46 -15.30
CA ASP A 31 4.50 6.17 -15.02
C ASP A 31 4.72 6.50 -13.52
N VAL A 32 4.73 5.47 -12.68
CA VAL A 32 4.94 5.59 -11.24
C VAL A 32 6.39 5.26 -10.86
N SER A 33 7.04 6.18 -10.13
CA SER A 33 8.42 6.00 -9.64
C SER A 33 8.51 6.32 -8.15
N PHE A 34 9.08 5.42 -7.35
CA PHE A 34 9.34 5.60 -5.92
C PHE A 34 10.34 4.57 -5.40
N GLU A 35 10.88 4.82 -4.22
CA GLU A 35 11.73 3.87 -3.50
C GLU A 35 11.11 3.52 -2.15
N ILE A 36 11.37 2.30 -1.67
CA ILE A 36 11.06 1.86 -0.31
C ILE A 36 12.37 1.50 0.37
N TYR A 37 12.61 2.11 1.52
CA TYR A 37 13.81 1.86 2.31
C TYR A 37 13.58 0.71 3.30
N LYS A 38 14.65 0.01 3.62
CA LYS A 38 14.61 -1.10 4.58
C LYS A 38 14.15 -0.63 5.95
N GLY A 39 13.17 -1.34 6.52
CA GLY A 39 12.61 -1.06 7.83
C GLY A 39 11.57 0.07 7.85
N GLU A 40 11.27 0.73 6.70
CA GLU A 40 10.22 1.76 6.66
C GLU A 40 8.83 1.18 6.32
N THR A 41 7.82 1.95 6.65
CA THR A 41 6.47 1.81 6.10
C THR A 41 6.21 2.92 5.09
N LEU A 42 6.09 2.56 3.80
CA LEU A 42 5.55 3.47 2.79
C LEU A 42 4.04 3.30 2.71
N GLY A 43 3.29 4.32 3.10
CA GLY A 43 1.84 4.39 2.89
C GLY A 43 1.52 4.73 1.44
N MET A 44 0.57 4.03 0.82
CA MET A 44 0.08 4.34 -0.53
C MET A 44 -1.41 4.61 -0.47
N VAL A 45 -1.80 5.85 -0.75
CA VAL A 45 -3.17 6.36 -0.57
C VAL A 45 -3.76 6.91 -1.86
N GLY A 46 -5.09 7.06 -1.89
CA GLY A 46 -5.86 7.64 -2.98
C GLY A 46 -7.26 7.06 -3.06
N GLU A 47 -8.13 7.63 -3.90
CA GLU A 47 -9.51 7.16 -4.09
C GLU A 47 -9.57 5.70 -4.54
N SER A 48 -10.73 5.03 -4.31
CA SER A 48 -10.95 3.66 -4.79
C SER A 48 -10.78 3.59 -6.32
N GLY A 49 -10.13 2.53 -6.81
CA GLY A 49 -9.86 2.36 -8.24
C GLY A 49 -8.70 3.21 -8.81
N CYS A 50 -7.98 4.00 -8.00
CA CYS A 50 -6.86 4.81 -8.50
C CYS A 50 -5.58 4.03 -8.84
N GLY A 51 -5.56 2.69 -8.66
CA GLY A 51 -4.44 1.84 -9.06
C GLY A 51 -3.52 1.33 -7.94
N LYS A 52 -3.77 1.65 -6.66
CA LYS A 52 -2.95 1.25 -5.50
C LYS A 52 -2.67 -0.26 -5.43
N THR A 53 -3.72 -1.06 -5.36
CA THR A 53 -3.65 -2.53 -5.35
C THR A 53 -2.89 -3.07 -6.56
N THR A 54 -3.16 -2.51 -7.76
CA THR A 54 -2.47 -2.91 -8.99
C THR A 54 -0.97 -2.58 -8.91
N CYS A 55 -0.62 -1.41 -8.40
CA CYS A 55 0.77 -1.00 -8.19
C CYS A 55 1.47 -1.96 -7.22
N GLY A 56 0.92 -2.20 -6.04
CA GLY A 56 1.47 -3.13 -5.06
C GLY A 56 1.66 -4.54 -5.61
N ARG A 57 0.65 -5.09 -6.30
CA ARG A 57 0.72 -6.43 -6.93
C ARG A 57 1.75 -6.50 -8.05
N THR A 58 1.93 -5.43 -8.82
CA THR A 58 2.96 -5.36 -9.86
C THR A 58 4.36 -5.27 -9.24
N CYS A 59 4.53 -4.53 -8.15
CA CYS A 59 5.81 -4.42 -7.44
C CYS A 59 6.34 -5.75 -6.89
N ILE A 60 5.45 -6.71 -6.62
CA ILE A 60 5.86 -8.05 -6.14
C ILE A 60 5.73 -9.15 -7.21
N GLY A 61 5.51 -8.77 -8.47
CA GLY A 61 5.46 -9.72 -9.59
C GLY A 61 4.22 -10.62 -9.61
N LEU A 62 3.12 -10.26 -8.93
CA LEU A 62 1.82 -10.93 -9.09
C LEU A 62 1.12 -10.53 -10.40
N TYR A 63 1.37 -9.32 -10.87
CA TYR A 63 1.03 -8.87 -12.21
C TYR A 63 2.30 -8.54 -12.99
N ASP A 64 2.38 -8.96 -14.24
CA ASP A 64 3.46 -8.53 -15.12
C ASP A 64 3.33 -7.03 -15.40
N ARG A 65 4.44 -6.32 -15.36
CA ARG A 65 4.50 -4.92 -15.78
C ARG A 65 4.28 -4.79 -17.28
N THR A 66 3.77 -3.64 -17.73
CA THR A 66 3.72 -3.28 -19.15
C THR A 66 5.04 -2.64 -19.57
N GLU A 67 5.54 -1.70 -18.76
CA GLU A 67 6.82 -0.99 -18.96
C GLU A 67 7.41 -0.60 -17.60
N GLY A 68 8.63 -0.05 -17.61
CA GLY A 68 9.35 0.41 -16.44
C GLY A 68 10.17 -0.70 -15.78
N GLU A 69 10.63 -0.47 -14.57
CA GLU A 69 11.50 -1.37 -13.83
C GLU A 69 11.07 -1.48 -12.37
N VAL A 70 11.22 -2.68 -11.77
CA VAL A 70 11.03 -2.93 -10.35
C VAL A 70 12.21 -3.77 -9.85
N LEU A 71 13.05 -3.16 -9.02
CA LEU A 71 14.25 -3.78 -8.48
C LEU A 71 14.06 -4.08 -6.97
N TYR A 72 14.16 -5.33 -6.59
CA TYR A 72 14.29 -5.75 -5.19
C TYR A 72 15.76 -6.07 -4.91
N LYS A 73 16.39 -5.32 -4.00
CA LYS A 73 17.84 -5.43 -3.72
C LYS A 73 18.68 -5.42 -5.01
N GLY A 74 18.34 -4.55 -5.95
CA GLY A 74 19.03 -4.41 -7.24
C GLY A 74 18.75 -5.50 -8.28
N LYS A 75 17.84 -6.47 -8.00
CA LYS A 75 17.45 -7.53 -8.96
C LYS A 75 16.04 -7.26 -9.49
N ASP A 76 15.88 -7.31 -10.81
CA ASP A 76 14.61 -7.09 -11.48
C ASP A 76 13.59 -8.19 -11.14
N VAL A 77 12.54 -7.82 -10.41
CA VAL A 77 11.48 -8.72 -9.91
C VAL A 77 10.81 -9.53 -11.02
N HIS A 78 10.64 -8.94 -12.20
CA HIS A 78 9.94 -9.56 -13.32
C HIS A 78 10.82 -10.49 -14.16
N ASN A 79 12.14 -10.40 -13.99
CA ASN A 79 13.13 -11.17 -14.77
C ASN A 79 13.89 -12.22 -13.93
N ILE A 80 13.71 -12.23 -12.60
CA ILE A 80 14.34 -13.23 -11.73
C ILE A 80 13.83 -14.64 -12.01
N THR A 81 14.73 -15.61 -11.96
CA THR A 81 14.43 -17.04 -12.22
C THR A 81 15.12 -17.96 -11.21
N GLY A 82 14.77 -19.25 -11.21
CA GLY A 82 15.44 -20.27 -10.43
C GLY A 82 15.48 -19.98 -8.92
N LYS A 83 16.67 -20.08 -8.33
CA LYS A 83 16.91 -19.90 -6.90
C LYS A 83 16.60 -18.47 -6.41
N ASP A 84 16.91 -17.46 -7.24
CA ASP A 84 16.61 -16.06 -6.90
C ASP A 84 15.10 -15.82 -6.82
N LYS A 85 14.31 -16.42 -7.70
CA LYS A 85 12.84 -16.34 -7.64
C LYS A 85 12.27 -17.01 -6.37
N GLN A 86 12.83 -18.14 -5.95
CA GLN A 86 12.42 -18.80 -4.71
C GLN A 86 12.79 -17.96 -3.47
N ALA A 87 13.99 -17.39 -3.45
CA ALA A 87 14.44 -16.51 -2.38
C ALA A 87 13.58 -15.25 -2.31
N PHE A 88 13.25 -14.64 -3.44
CA PHE A 88 12.36 -13.50 -3.53
C PHE A 88 10.95 -13.83 -2.99
N LYS A 89 10.34 -14.94 -3.42
CA LYS A 89 9.02 -15.37 -2.94
C LYS A 89 8.97 -15.63 -1.43
N LYS A 90 10.09 -16.04 -0.83
CA LYS A 90 10.21 -16.18 0.62
C LYS A 90 10.34 -14.82 1.31
N ALA A 91 11.18 -13.94 0.77
CA ALA A 91 11.51 -12.65 1.36
C ALA A 91 10.38 -11.62 1.22
N VAL A 92 9.51 -11.77 0.21
CA VAL A 92 8.44 -10.82 -0.12
C VAL A 92 7.08 -11.51 -0.03
N GLN A 93 6.21 -10.99 0.80
CA GLN A 93 4.88 -11.55 1.06
C GLN A 93 3.78 -10.52 0.85
N MET A 94 2.54 -10.98 0.81
CA MET A 94 1.36 -10.12 0.68
C MET A 94 0.27 -10.53 1.68
N VAL A 95 -0.32 -9.53 2.33
CA VAL A 95 -1.57 -9.66 3.07
C VAL A 95 -2.67 -9.03 2.22
N PHE A 96 -3.70 -9.80 1.90
CA PHE A 96 -4.76 -9.41 0.97
C PHE A 96 -5.89 -8.64 1.67
N GLN A 97 -6.60 -7.85 0.89
CA GLN A 97 -7.74 -7.03 1.30
C GLN A 97 -8.90 -7.85 1.88
N ASP A 98 -9.24 -8.97 1.25
CA ASP A 98 -10.34 -9.84 1.67
C ASP A 98 -9.80 -11.05 2.44
N PRO A 99 -9.95 -11.07 3.79
CA PRO A 99 -9.53 -12.22 4.59
C PRO A 99 -10.38 -13.47 4.37
N TYR A 100 -11.60 -13.34 3.79
CA TYR A 100 -12.44 -14.48 3.45
C TYR A 100 -11.98 -15.16 2.16
N GLY A 101 -11.74 -14.37 1.10
CA GLY A 101 -11.34 -14.89 -0.21
C GLY A 101 -9.87 -15.32 -0.27
N SER A 102 -9.02 -14.87 0.68
CA SER A 102 -7.59 -15.16 0.67
C SER A 102 -7.18 -16.42 1.43
N LEU A 103 -8.09 -17.02 2.21
CA LEU A 103 -7.86 -18.21 3.01
C LEU A 103 -8.84 -19.32 2.58
N ASP A 104 -8.36 -20.54 2.29
CA ASP A 104 -9.24 -21.67 1.94
C ASP A 104 -10.08 -22.07 3.18
N PRO A 105 -11.42 -21.94 3.14
CA PRO A 105 -12.28 -22.22 4.28
C PRO A 105 -12.30 -23.70 4.69
N ARG A 106 -11.78 -24.60 3.84
CA ARG A 106 -11.69 -26.05 4.10
C ARG A 106 -10.41 -26.44 4.83
N MET A 107 -9.45 -25.51 4.94
CA MET A 107 -8.19 -25.74 5.64
C MET A 107 -8.28 -25.32 7.10
N THR A 108 -7.56 -26.03 7.96
CA THR A 108 -7.31 -25.60 9.34
C THR A 108 -6.29 -24.46 9.36
N VAL A 109 -6.28 -23.71 10.45
CA VAL A 109 -5.31 -22.61 10.63
C VAL A 109 -3.87 -23.15 10.59
N ALA A 110 -3.62 -24.33 11.14
CA ALA A 110 -2.30 -24.97 11.09
C ALA A 110 -1.87 -25.35 9.67
N GLU A 111 -2.77 -25.76 8.81
CA GLU A 111 -2.49 -26.04 7.41
C GLU A 111 -2.15 -24.77 6.65
N ILE A 112 -2.93 -23.69 6.84
CA ILE A 112 -2.71 -22.40 6.19
C ILE A 112 -1.37 -21.77 6.56
N ILE A 113 -1.04 -21.71 7.85
CA ILE A 113 0.23 -21.13 8.31
C ILE A 113 1.39 -22.07 7.96
N GLY A 114 1.18 -23.38 8.03
CA GLY A 114 2.18 -24.39 7.77
C GLY A 114 2.55 -24.56 6.30
N GLU A 115 1.67 -24.19 5.36
CA GLU A 115 1.93 -24.34 3.92
C GLU A 115 3.23 -23.67 3.48
N GLY A 116 3.44 -22.41 3.87
CA GLY A 116 4.68 -21.69 3.56
C GLY A 116 5.92 -22.31 4.23
N ILE A 117 5.77 -22.81 5.45
CA ILE A 117 6.85 -23.52 6.17
C ILE A 117 7.27 -24.76 5.40
N ASP A 118 6.30 -25.53 4.89
CA ASP A 118 6.53 -26.76 4.14
C ASP A 118 7.15 -26.49 2.76
N ILE A 119 6.61 -25.53 1.99
CA ILE A 119 7.10 -25.14 0.66
C ILE A 119 8.56 -24.68 0.71
N HIS A 120 8.94 -23.93 1.74
CA HIS A 120 10.28 -23.39 1.91
C HIS A 120 11.19 -24.28 2.79
N HIS A 121 10.73 -25.46 3.20
CA HIS A 121 11.48 -26.43 4.01
C HIS A 121 12.08 -25.81 5.28
N LEU A 122 11.31 -25.02 6.03
CA LEU A 122 11.80 -24.24 7.17
C LEU A 122 11.85 -25.06 8.46
N ALA A 123 11.14 -26.17 8.54
CA ALA A 123 11.13 -27.07 9.67
C ALA A 123 11.80 -28.42 9.33
N LYS A 124 12.62 -28.95 10.26
CA LYS A 124 13.33 -30.22 10.10
C LYS A 124 12.44 -31.44 10.33
N ASN A 125 11.37 -31.26 11.12
CA ASN A 125 10.46 -32.33 11.48
C ASN A 125 9.07 -31.77 11.86
N ARG A 126 8.12 -32.68 12.07
CA ARG A 126 6.71 -32.32 12.40
C ARG A 126 6.57 -31.52 13.70
N HIS A 127 7.39 -31.81 14.70
CA HIS A 127 7.35 -31.10 15.97
C HIS A 127 7.82 -29.64 15.81
N GLU A 128 8.96 -29.42 15.14
CA GLU A 128 9.46 -28.07 14.86
C GLU A 128 8.46 -27.25 14.02
N ARG A 129 7.84 -27.87 13.00
CA ARG A 129 6.77 -27.27 12.21
C ARG A 129 5.62 -26.79 13.10
N GLN A 130 5.16 -27.64 14.03
CA GLN A 130 4.06 -27.32 14.92
C GLN A 130 4.41 -26.18 15.89
N GLU A 131 5.63 -26.18 16.46
CA GLU A 131 6.09 -25.09 17.32
C GLU A 131 6.22 -23.75 16.55
N MET A 132 6.67 -23.77 15.29
CA MET A 132 6.66 -22.59 14.45
C MET A 132 5.25 -22.06 14.22
N ILE A 133 4.27 -22.90 13.92
CA ILE A 133 2.86 -22.50 13.78
C ILE A 133 2.35 -21.84 15.06
N TYR A 134 2.59 -22.44 16.22
CA TYR A 134 2.20 -21.88 17.51
C TYR A 134 2.84 -20.52 17.77
N LYS A 135 4.14 -20.39 17.48
CA LYS A 135 4.86 -19.11 17.59
C LYS A 135 4.18 -18.00 16.78
N TYR A 136 3.83 -18.26 15.52
CA TYR A 136 3.20 -17.23 14.68
C TYR A 136 1.75 -16.94 15.08
N LEU A 137 1.00 -17.91 15.60
CA LEU A 137 -0.30 -17.66 16.21
C LEU A 137 -0.18 -16.73 17.42
N GLU A 138 0.74 -17.01 18.33
CA GLU A 138 0.96 -16.20 19.53
C GLU A 138 1.44 -14.78 19.16
N LEU A 139 2.31 -14.63 18.13
CA LEU A 139 2.77 -13.33 17.64
C LEU A 139 1.63 -12.42 17.15
N VAL A 140 0.56 -13.00 16.61
CA VAL A 140 -0.59 -12.23 16.16
C VAL A 140 -1.72 -12.18 17.20
N GLY A 141 -1.46 -12.64 18.45
CA GLY A 141 -2.41 -12.61 19.55
C GLY A 141 -3.52 -13.67 19.45
N LEU A 142 -3.23 -14.82 18.83
CA LEU A 142 -4.10 -15.98 18.79
C LEU A 142 -3.54 -17.12 19.67
N ASN A 143 -4.42 -18.01 20.17
CA ASN A 143 -4.02 -19.12 21.03
C ASN A 143 -3.60 -20.35 20.21
N ARG A 144 -2.75 -21.21 20.79
CA ARG A 144 -2.31 -22.50 20.17
C ARG A 144 -3.48 -23.41 19.82
N GLU A 145 -4.55 -23.41 20.62
CA GLU A 145 -5.76 -24.20 20.39
C GLU A 145 -6.47 -23.83 19.08
N HIS A 146 -6.28 -22.62 18.59
CA HIS A 146 -6.82 -22.16 17.31
C HIS A 146 -6.22 -22.90 16.10
N ALA A 147 -5.06 -23.53 16.25
CA ALA A 147 -4.36 -24.21 15.15
C ALA A 147 -5.21 -25.29 14.46
N ASN A 148 -6.03 -26.02 15.23
CA ASN A 148 -6.83 -27.13 14.73
C ASN A 148 -8.25 -26.73 14.27
N ARG A 149 -8.61 -25.45 14.38
CA ARG A 149 -9.92 -24.94 13.93
C ARG A 149 -9.89 -24.58 12.45
N PHE A 150 -11.04 -24.64 11.81
CA PHE A 150 -11.23 -24.18 10.44
C PHE A 150 -11.37 -22.65 10.39
N VAL A 151 -10.89 -22.04 9.30
CA VAL A 151 -10.91 -20.58 9.15
C VAL A 151 -12.32 -19.98 9.22
N HIS A 152 -13.35 -20.71 8.78
CA HIS A 152 -14.73 -20.22 8.81
C HIS A 152 -15.29 -20.03 10.24
N GLU A 153 -14.66 -20.60 11.26
CA GLU A 153 -15.05 -20.45 12.66
C GLU A 153 -14.59 -19.13 13.31
N PHE A 154 -13.80 -18.32 12.58
CA PHE A 154 -13.18 -17.09 13.09
C PHE A 154 -13.89 -15.83 12.62
N SER A 155 -13.84 -14.77 13.46
CA SER A 155 -14.28 -13.43 13.09
C SER A 155 -13.38 -12.82 11.99
N GLY A 156 -13.84 -11.77 11.31
CA GLY A 156 -13.06 -11.06 10.29
C GLY A 156 -11.68 -10.61 10.78
N GLY A 157 -11.61 -9.99 11.96
CA GLY A 157 -10.35 -9.57 12.57
C GLY A 157 -9.41 -10.72 12.93
N GLN A 158 -9.96 -11.86 13.40
CA GLN A 158 -9.17 -13.06 13.66
C GLN A 158 -8.65 -13.69 12.36
N ARG A 159 -9.44 -13.72 11.28
CA ARG A 159 -8.99 -14.18 9.96
C ARG A 159 -7.88 -13.30 9.41
N GLN A 160 -7.99 -11.97 9.59
CA GLN A 160 -6.92 -11.07 9.21
C GLN A 160 -5.62 -11.37 9.96
N ARG A 161 -5.69 -11.64 11.26
CA ARG A 161 -4.53 -12.09 12.06
C ARG A 161 -3.94 -13.41 11.55
N ILE A 162 -4.78 -14.37 11.12
CA ILE A 162 -4.33 -15.63 10.50
C ILE A 162 -3.61 -15.33 9.17
N GLY A 163 -4.14 -14.43 8.33
CA GLY A 163 -3.49 -14.00 7.10
C GLY A 163 -2.12 -13.35 7.32
N ILE A 164 -2.01 -12.52 8.38
CA ILE A 164 -0.73 -11.94 8.80
C ILE A 164 0.22 -13.05 9.31
N ALA A 165 -0.24 -13.99 10.14
CA ALA A 165 0.57 -15.10 10.63
C ALA A 165 1.10 -15.98 9.48
N ARG A 166 0.27 -16.26 8.45
CA ARG A 166 0.67 -16.96 7.23
C ARG A 166 1.82 -16.24 6.52
N ALA A 167 1.70 -14.92 6.32
CA ALA A 167 2.74 -14.13 5.69
C ALA A 167 4.05 -14.13 6.50
N LEU A 168 3.97 -14.06 7.83
CA LEU A 168 5.12 -14.06 8.72
C LEU A 168 5.82 -15.43 8.82
N ALA A 169 5.11 -16.52 8.58
CA ALA A 169 5.61 -17.89 8.77
C ALA A 169 6.84 -18.21 7.92
N VAL A 170 7.01 -17.55 6.79
CA VAL A 170 8.16 -17.70 5.91
C VAL A 170 9.31 -16.72 6.24
N GLN A 171 9.18 -15.91 7.29
CA GLN A 171 10.18 -14.93 7.75
C GLN A 171 10.53 -13.90 6.65
N PRO A 172 9.54 -13.13 6.16
CA PRO A 172 9.76 -12.16 5.09
C PRO A 172 10.57 -10.96 5.58
N GLU A 173 11.14 -10.22 4.64
CA GLU A 173 11.74 -8.90 4.88
C GLU A 173 10.79 -7.76 4.46
N PHE A 174 9.95 -8.01 3.46
CA PHE A 174 9.03 -7.05 2.88
C PHE A 174 7.62 -7.63 2.77
N ILE A 175 6.63 -6.86 3.19
CA ILE A 175 5.22 -7.25 3.09
C ILE A 175 4.42 -6.13 2.43
N VAL A 176 3.70 -6.46 1.37
CA VAL A 176 2.64 -5.61 0.81
C VAL A 176 1.36 -5.89 1.59
N LEU A 177 0.83 -4.86 2.23
CA LEU A 177 -0.40 -4.87 3.00
C LEU A 177 -1.48 -4.20 2.14
N ASP A 178 -2.26 -4.99 1.40
CA ASP A 178 -3.27 -4.50 0.46
C ASP A 178 -4.61 -4.31 1.17
N GLU A 179 -4.91 -3.08 1.56
CA GLU A 179 -6.11 -2.69 2.33
C GLU A 179 -6.42 -3.61 3.52
N PRO A 180 -5.43 -3.89 4.40
CA PRO A 180 -5.53 -4.98 5.39
C PRO A 180 -6.58 -4.75 6.48
N ILE A 181 -7.23 -3.60 6.49
CA ILE A 181 -8.19 -3.18 7.54
C ILE A 181 -9.56 -2.78 6.96
N SER A 182 -9.74 -2.73 5.62
CA SER A 182 -10.92 -2.14 4.98
C SER A 182 -12.25 -2.84 5.30
N ALA A 183 -12.20 -4.14 5.59
CA ALA A 183 -13.38 -4.97 5.90
C ALA A 183 -13.64 -5.16 7.40
N LEU A 184 -12.99 -4.34 8.26
CA LEU A 184 -13.02 -4.51 9.72
C LEU A 184 -13.64 -3.29 10.42
N ASP A 185 -14.22 -3.52 11.59
CA ASP A 185 -14.72 -2.46 12.47
C ASP A 185 -13.56 -1.57 12.98
N VAL A 186 -13.84 -0.29 13.22
CA VAL A 186 -12.85 0.74 13.58
C VAL A 186 -11.96 0.32 14.76
N SER A 187 -12.54 -0.30 15.80
CA SER A 187 -11.78 -0.77 16.96
C SER A 187 -10.80 -1.90 16.62
N ILE A 188 -11.19 -2.78 15.71
CA ILE A 188 -10.36 -3.89 15.23
C ILE A 188 -9.29 -3.36 14.26
N GLN A 189 -9.60 -2.37 13.41
CA GLN A 189 -8.63 -1.69 12.55
C GLN A 189 -7.44 -1.18 13.36
N ALA A 190 -7.70 -0.43 14.45
CA ALA A 190 -6.66 0.10 15.32
C ALA A 190 -5.80 -1.03 15.95
N GLN A 191 -6.42 -2.13 16.36
CA GLN A 191 -5.68 -3.28 16.89
C GLN A 191 -4.76 -3.94 15.85
N ILE A 192 -5.22 -4.07 14.59
CA ILE A 192 -4.40 -4.64 13.51
C ILE A 192 -3.24 -3.70 13.15
N VAL A 193 -3.49 -2.39 13.08
CA VAL A 193 -2.42 -1.40 12.80
C VAL A 193 -1.36 -1.42 13.90
N ASN A 194 -1.75 -1.41 15.17
CA ASN A 194 -0.81 -1.51 16.29
C ASN A 194 -0.02 -2.83 16.28
N LEU A 195 -0.69 -3.95 15.96
CA LEU A 195 -0.02 -5.25 15.78
C LEU A 195 1.05 -5.18 14.68
N LEU A 196 0.75 -4.57 13.52
CA LEU A 196 1.69 -4.43 12.41
C LEU A 196 2.90 -3.55 12.80
N ILE A 197 2.69 -2.46 13.54
CA ILE A 197 3.77 -1.61 14.07
C ILE A 197 4.66 -2.39 15.04
N ASP A 198 4.08 -3.17 15.94
CA ASP A 198 4.83 -4.00 16.87
C ASP A 198 5.64 -5.09 16.18
N LEU A 199 5.05 -5.74 15.17
CA LEU A 199 5.72 -6.75 14.36
C LEU A 199 6.87 -6.15 13.57
N GLN A 200 6.70 -4.96 12.98
CA GLN A 200 7.75 -4.25 12.28
C GLN A 200 8.96 -3.99 13.19
N LYS A 201 8.73 -3.45 14.38
CA LYS A 201 9.79 -3.18 15.37
C LYS A 201 10.49 -4.45 15.85
N LYS A 202 9.73 -5.53 16.10
CA LYS A 202 10.27 -6.80 16.62
C LYS A 202 11.06 -7.59 15.57
N MET A 203 10.66 -7.51 14.30
CA MET A 203 11.20 -8.37 13.24
C MET A 203 12.01 -7.60 12.18
N GLY A 204 12.05 -6.25 12.24
CA GLY A 204 12.73 -5.42 11.24
C GLY A 204 12.06 -5.44 9.87
N LEU A 205 10.72 -5.55 9.84
CA LEU A 205 9.94 -5.67 8.60
C LEU A 205 9.88 -4.33 7.86
N THR A 206 9.78 -4.42 6.54
CA THR A 206 9.48 -3.28 5.65
C THR A 206 8.08 -3.44 5.11
N TYR A 207 7.30 -2.36 5.03
CA TYR A 207 5.92 -2.42 4.55
C TYR A 207 5.66 -1.48 3.36
N LEU A 208 4.85 -1.97 2.41
CA LEU A 208 4.03 -1.12 1.54
C LEU A 208 2.59 -1.22 2.04
N PHE A 209 2.12 -0.18 2.72
CA PHE A 209 0.79 -0.14 3.32
C PHE A 209 -0.19 0.56 2.40
N VAL A 210 -1.01 -0.21 1.68
CA VAL A 210 -2.04 0.31 0.78
C VAL A 210 -3.33 0.50 1.57
N ALA A 211 -3.87 1.72 1.60
CA ALA A 211 -5.13 2.02 2.27
C ALA A 211 -5.85 3.22 1.63
N HIS A 212 -7.14 3.35 1.93
CA HIS A 212 -7.92 4.56 1.64
C HIS A 212 -8.17 5.41 2.89
N ASP A 213 -7.95 4.86 4.09
CA ASP A 213 -8.07 5.59 5.36
C ASP A 213 -6.76 6.32 5.69
N LEU A 214 -6.79 7.63 5.47
CA LEU A 214 -5.64 8.51 5.71
C LEU A 214 -5.30 8.63 7.21
N SER A 215 -6.26 8.46 8.12
CA SER A 215 -5.99 8.52 9.57
C SER A 215 -5.11 7.36 10.01
N MET A 216 -5.41 6.15 9.53
CA MET A 216 -4.61 4.96 9.82
C MET A 216 -3.23 5.03 9.14
N VAL A 217 -3.18 5.56 7.90
CA VAL A 217 -1.90 5.76 7.18
C VAL A 217 -0.99 6.74 7.94
N LYS A 218 -1.54 7.83 8.47
CA LYS A 218 -0.78 8.77 9.32
C LYS A 218 -0.11 8.08 10.51
N HIS A 219 -0.79 7.12 11.10
CA HIS A 219 -0.33 6.45 12.31
C HIS A 219 0.77 5.42 12.05
N ILE A 220 0.75 4.73 10.91
CA ILE A 220 1.69 3.62 10.63
C ILE A 220 2.83 4.02 9.69
N SER A 221 2.67 5.05 8.86
CA SER A 221 3.59 5.30 7.74
C SER A 221 4.68 6.31 8.08
N ASP A 222 5.90 6.03 7.65
CA ASP A 222 7.04 6.97 7.69
C ASP A 222 6.94 7.98 6.53
N ARG A 223 6.61 7.48 5.33
CA ARG A 223 6.39 8.27 4.12
C ARG A 223 5.06 7.88 3.49
N VAL A 224 4.48 8.80 2.72
CA VAL A 224 3.20 8.58 2.07
C VAL A 224 3.28 8.95 0.59
N ALA A 225 2.83 8.03 -0.26
CA ALA A 225 2.67 8.17 -1.70
C ALA A 225 1.18 8.34 -2.03
N VAL A 226 0.82 9.48 -2.62
CA VAL A 226 -0.56 9.78 -3.02
C VAL A 226 -0.74 9.46 -4.49
N LEU A 227 -1.65 8.54 -4.81
CA LEU A 227 -1.97 8.14 -6.18
C LEU A 227 -3.30 8.72 -6.63
N TYR A 228 -3.33 9.20 -7.88
CA TYR A 228 -4.55 9.61 -8.56
C TYR A 228 -4.59 9.04 -9.98
N LEU A 229 -5.61 8.26 -10.33
CA LEU A 229 -5.81 7.63 -11.65
C LEU A 229 -4.52 6.99 -12.21
N GLY A 230 -3.86 6.17 -11.40
CA GLY A 230 -2.66 5.42 -11.78
C GLY A 230 -1.37 6.23 -11.81
N THR A 231 -1.36 7.49 -11.41
CA THR A 231 -0.14 8.32 -11.33
C THR A 231 0.16 8.75 -9.91
N LEU A 232 1.44 8.89 -9.59
CA LEU A 232 1.92 9.44 -8.33
C LEU A 232 1.85 10.97 -8.40
N VAL A 233 1.08 11.59 -7.50
CA VAL A 233 0.86 13.04 -7.50
C VAL A 233 1.62 13.75 -6.39
N GLU A 234 1.89 13.06 -5.27
CA GLU A 234 2.67 13.61 -4.16
C GLU A 234 3.33 12.48 -3.36
N LEU A 235 4.58 12.69 -2.93
CA LEU A 235 5.35 11.74 -2.11
C LEU A 235 6.24 12.52 -1.14
N THR A 236 6.05 12.30 0.15
CA THR A 236 6.87 12.93 1.19
C THR A 236 6.79 12.16 2.50
N THR A 237 7.42 12.66 3.58
CA THR A 237 7.24 12.09 4.92
C THR A 237 5.79 12.23 5.38
N SER A 238 5.34 11.31 6.23
CA SER A 238 3.98 11.36 6.78
C SER A 238 3.73 12.69 7.48
N GLU A 239 4.66 13.15 8.32
CA GLU A 239 4.56 14.41 9.05
C GLU A 239 4.37 15.61 8.10
N GLU A 240 5.22 15.71 7.07
CA GLU A 240 5.16 16.80 6.09
C GLU A 240 3.87 16.79 5.26
N LEU A 241 3.40 15.61 4.82
CA LEU A 241 2.18 15.51 4.04
C LEU A 241 0.94 16.05 4.78
N TYR A 242 0.83 15.73 6.09
CA TYR A 242 -0.31 16.17 6.90
C TYR A 242 -0.18 17.62 7.38
N ALA A 243 1.04 18.16 7.48
CA ALA A 243 1.27 19.56 7.83
C ALA A 243 1.17 20.50 6.61
N HIS A 244 1.79 20.11 5.50
CA HIS A 244 1.98 20.95 4.32
C HIS A 244 1.67 20.20 3.01
N PRO A 245 0.42 19.72 2.78
CA PRO A 245 0.05 19.12 1.51
C PRO A 245 0.13 20.14 0.38
N MET A 246 0.82 19.81 -0.70
CA MET A 246 1.07 20.75 -1.81
C MET A 246 0.19 20.49 -3.02
N HIS A 247 -0.08 19.21 -3.35
CA HIS A 247 -0.96 18.91 -4.48
C HIS A 247 -2.45 19.17 -4.13
N PRO A 248 -3.23 19.85 -5.00
CA PRO A 248 -4.63 20.18 -4.70
C PRO A 248 -5.51 18.96 -4.39
N TYR A 249 -5.23 17.82 -4.99
CA TYR A 249 -5.91 16.56 -4.68
C TYR A 249 -5.61 16.08 -3.26
N THR A 250 -4.35 16.15 -2.83
CA THR A 250 -3.95 15.79 -1.46
C THR A 250 -4.62 16.70 -0.43
N GLN A 251 -4.66 18.01 -0.70
CA GLN A 251 -5.36 18.97 0.16
C GLN A 251 -6.84 18.59 0.33
N ALA A 252 -7.50 18.26 -0.78
CA ALA A 252 -8.91 17.85 -0.74
C ALA A 252 -9.11 16.53 0.04
N LEU A 253 -8.26 15.52 -0.19
CA LEU A 253 -8.29 14.24 0.53
C LEU A 253 -8.13 14.46 2.05
N LEU A 254 -7.14 15.24 2.46
CA LEU A 254 -6.86 15.52 3.88
C LEU A 254 -7.96 16.37 4.52
N SER A 255 -8.59 17.29 3.78
CA SER A 255 -9.72 18.09 4.27
C SER A 255 -10.96 17.24 4.56
N ALA A 256 -11.08 16.09 3.93
CA ALA A 256 -12.21 15.17 4.09
C ALA A 256 -12.05 14.18 5.26
N ILE A 257 -10.90 14.15 5.95
CA ILE A 257 -10.68 13.29 7.12
C ILE A 257 -11.61 13.74 8.26
N PRO A 258 -12.52 12.89 8.79
CA PRO A 258 -13.39 13.25 9.91
C PRO A 258 -12.57 13.49 11.19
N ILE A 259 -12.96 14.48 11.97
CA ILE A 259 -12.44 14.69 13.32
C ILE A 259 -13.48 14.14 14.33
N PRO A 260 -13.07 13.37 15.34
CA PRO A 260 -14.00 12.79 16.32
C PRO A 260 -14.73 13.82 17.21
N ASP A 261 -14.29 15.09 17.20
CA ASP A 261 -14.91 16.18 17.94
C ASP A 261 -16.00 16.85 17.10
N PRO A 262 -17.30 16.78 17.48
CA PRO A 262 -18.40 17.34 16.70
C PRO A 262 -18.35 18.86 16.54
N GLU A 263 -17.83 19.59 17.53
CA GLU A 263 -17.76 21.08 17.47
C GLU A 263 -16.68 21.51 16.47
N VAL A 264 -15.49 20.88 16.55
CA VAL A 264 -14.38 21.10 15.62
C VAL A 264 -14.75 20.64 14.21
N GLU A 265 -15.50 19.53 14.06
CA GLU A 265 -15.94 19.03 12.75
C GLU A 265 -16.93 19.99 12.08
N GLN A 266 -17.85 20.64 12.83
CA GLN A 266 -18.76 21.64 12.28
C GLN A 266 -18.01 22.87 11.75
N GLU A 267 -17.02 23.36 12.49
CA GLU A 267 -16.21 24.51 12.04
C GLU A 267 -15.40 24.13 10.77
N ARG A 268 -14.87 22.91 10.72
CA ARG A 268 -14.12 22.42 9.56
C ARG A 268 -14.99 22.10 8.35
N ASP A 269 -16.26 21.76 8.53
CA ASP A 269 -17.14 21.41 7.40
C ASP A 269 -17.30 22.60 6.42
N ALA A 270 -17.25 23.84 6.92
CA ALA A 270 -17.21 25.04 6.11
C ALA A 270 -15.88 25.21 5.32
N MET A 271 -14.79 24.59 5.78
CA MET A 271 -13.47 24.66 5.15
C MET A 271 -13.15 23.43 4.28
N LYS A 272 -14.00 22.39 4.28
CA LYS A 272 -13.79 21.20 3.47
C LYS A 272 -13.72 21.56 1.98
N ILE A 273 -12.66 21.12 1.34
CA ILE A 273 -12.47 21.25 -0.10
C ILE A 273 -13.34 20.22 -0.79
N ARG A 274 -14.52 20.62 -1.24
CA ARG A 274 -15.41 19.75 -2.01
C ARG A 274 -14.90 19.66 -3.44
N LEU A 275 -14.52 18.45 -3.84
CA LEU A 275 -14.12 18.18 -5.22
C LEU A 275 -15.38 18.17 -6.09
N GLU A 276 -15.46 19.10 -7.02
CA GLU A 276 -16.53 19.15 -8.01
C GLU A 276 -16.22 18.23 -9.19
N GLY A 277 -17.24 17.65 -9.81
CA GLY A 277 -17.12 16.76 -10.96
C GLY A 277 -16.86 15.29 -10.61
N GLU A 278 -17.10 14.44 -11.58
CA GLU A 278 -16.88 12.99 -11.47
C GLU A 278 -15.41 12.63 -11.65
N VAL A 279 -15.00 11.49 -11.08
CA VAL A 279 -13.67 10.92 -11.33
C VAL A 279 -13.60 10.53 -12.79
N PRO A 280 -12.64 11.06 -13.57
CA PRO A 280 -12.52 10.70 -14.98
C PRO A 280 -12.28 9.20 -15.18
N SER A 281 -12.74 8.69 -16.32
CA SER A 281 -12.48 7.29 -16.67
C SER A 281 -10.97 7.04 -16.79
N PRO A 282 -10.43 5.99 -16.17
CA PRO A 282 -9.04 5.58 -16.35
C PRO A 282 -8.81 4.88 -17.71
N ILE A 283 -9.86 4.69 -18.50
CA ILE A 283 -9.79 4.10 -19.84
C ILE A 283 -9.54 5.21 -20.85
N ASN A 284 -8.51 5.06 -21.68
CA ASN A 284 -8.14 6.02 -22.72
C ASN A 284 -8.01 7.47 -22.18
N THR A 285 -7.34 7.64 -21.05
CA THR A 285 -7.15 8.94 -20.40
C THR A 285 -6.60 9.98 -21.37
N PRO A 286 -7.21 11.19 -21.45
CA PRO A 286 -6.72 12.25 -22.32
C PRO A 286 -5.34 12.77 -21.84
N PRO A 287 -4.59 13.43 -22.72
CA PRO A 287 -3.31 14.04 -22.36
C PRO A 287 -3.45 15.12 -21.28
N GLY A 288 -2.33 15.46 -20.65
CA GLY A 288 -2.25 16.47 -19.60
C GLY A 288 -2.53 15.92 -18.19
N CYS A 289 -2.63 16.83 -17.22
CA CYS A 289 -2.87 16.51 -15.82
C CYS A 289 -4.21 15.77 -15.64
N LYS A 290 -4.16 14.59 -15.05
CA LYS A 290 -5.35 13.76 -14.84
C LYS A 290 -6.35 14.39 -13.87
N PHE A 291 -5.87 15.25 -12.96
CA PHE A 291 -6.71 15.94 -11.98
C PHE A 291 -7.33 17.25 -12.51
N LYS A 292 -6.96 17.72 -13.70
CA LYS A 292 -7.39 19.03 -14.26
C LYS A 292 -8.88 19.29 -14.20
N GLY A 293 -9.73 18.29 -14.43
CA GLY A 293 -11.19 18.43 -14.45
C GLY A 293 -11.83 18.66 -13.08
N ARG A 294 -11.08 18.44 -12.00
CA ARG A 294 -11.53 18.62 -10.60
C ARG A 294 -10.66 19.65 -9.85
N CYS A 295 -9.68 20.25 -10.53
CA CYS A 295 -8.71 21.16 -9.93
C CYS A 295 -9.14 22.63 -10.09
N LYS A 296 -9.35 23.32 -8.98
CA LYS A 296 -9.68 24.77 -8.99
C LYS A 296 -8.54 25.68 -9.49
N TYR A 297 -7.31 25.14 -9.58
CA TYR A 297 -6.13 25.85 -10.09
C TYR A 297 -5.76 25.45 -11.53
N ALA A 298 -6.62 24.69 -12.23
CA ALA A 298 -6.32 24.23 -13.56
C ALA A 298 -6.17 25.39 -14.56
N THR A 299 -5.13 25.32 -15.41
CA THR A 299 -4.85 26.26 -16.50
C THR A 299 -4.62 25.48 -17.79
N ASP A 300 -4.39 26.20 -18.91
CA ASP A 300 -4.21 25.58 -20.23
C ASP A 300 -3.05 24.59 -20.30
N ILE A 301 -1.96 24.83 -19.56
CA ILE A 301 -0.83 23.89 -19.51
C ILE A 301 -1.24 22.54 -18.90
N CYS A 302 -2.15 22.56 -17.91
CA CYS A 302 -2.67 21.34 -17.30
C CYS A 302 -3.47 20.49 -18.30
N ALA A 303 -4.01 21.09 -19.36
CA ALA A 303 -4.72 20.36 -20.40
C ALA A 303 -3.77 19.74 -21.43
N GLN A 304 -2.60 20.31 -21.61
CA GLN A 304 -1.63 19.97 -22.67
C GLN A 304 -0.59 18.98 -22.18
N GLU A 305 -0.04 19.21 -20.98
CA GLU A 305 1.12 18.48 -20.46
C GLU A 305 0.84 17.83 -19.10
N MET A 306 1.36 16.60 -18.93
CA MET A 306 1.38 15.93 -17.63
C MET A 306 2.48 16.56 -16.77
N PRO A 307 2.19 17.09 -15.57
CA PRO A 307 3.23 17.64 -14.72
C PRO A 307 4.21 16.55 -14.29
N PRO A 308 5.53 16.78 -14.39
CA PRO A 308 6.53 15.86 -13.88
C PRO A 308 6.48 15.82 -12.34
N LEU A 309 6.86 14.68 -11.75
CA LEU A 309 7.09 14.57 -10.31
C LEU A 309 8.44 15.22 -10.00
N VAL A 310 8.44 16.35 -9.31
CA VAL A 310 9.65 17.13 -8.99
C VAL A 310 9.85 17.25 -7.47
N ASP A 311 11.10 17.22 -7.02
CA ASP A 311 11.46 17.53 -5.62
C ASP A 311 11.34 19.06 -5.41
N VAL A 312 10.43 19.47 -4.56
CA VAL A 312 10.21 20.87 -4.18
C VAL A 312 11.01 21.27 -2.93
N GLY A 313 11.85 20.37 -2.44
CA GLY A 313 12.74 20.53 -1.31
C GLY A 313 12.49 19.48 -0.21
N ASN A 314 13.54 19.12 0.52
CA ASN A 314 13.51 18.19 1.65
C ASN A 314 12.95 16.78 1.34
N GLY A 315 13.06 16.31 0.08
CA GLY A 315 12.49 15.03 -0.34
C GLY A 315 10.95 15.04 -0.44
N HIS A 316 10.37 16.22 -0.63
CA HIS A 316 8.95 16.40 -0.93
C HIS A 316 8.75 16.49 -2.43
N PHE A 317 8.18 15.44 -3.01
CA PHE A 317 7.96 15.32 -4.46
C PHE A 317 6.52 15.63 -4.80
N VAL A 318 6.28 16.48 -5.81
CA VAL A 318 4.94 16.93 -6.22
C VAL A 318 4.83 16.94 -7.74
N ALA A 319 3.75 16.38 -8.29
CA ALA A 319 3.43 16.41 -9.71
C ALA A 319 2.34 17.46 -10.00
N CYS A 320 2.70 18.75 -9.94
CA CYS A 320 1.78 19.86 -10.19
C CYS A 320 2.49 21.05 -10.82
N HIS A 321 1.92 21.63 -11.89
CA HIS A 321 2.47 22.85 -12.51
C HIS A 321 2.38 24.08 -11.60
N HIS A 322 1.47 24.06 -10.62
CA HIS A 322 1.14 25.20 -9.74
C HIS A 322 1.40 24.92 -8.25
N CYS A 323 2.29 23.96 -7.92
CA CYS A 323 2.50 23.55 -6.52
C CYS A 323 2.87 24.72 -5.58
N ALA A 324 3.69 25.69 -6.05
CA ALA A 324 4.05 26.85 -5.26
C ALA A 324 2.89 27.82 -4.99
N GLU A 325 1.92 27.90 -5.88
CA GLU A 325 0.70 28.73 -5.74
C GLU A 325 -0.32 28.02 -4.83
N CYS A 326 -0.46 26.71 -5.02
CA CYS A 326 -1.36 25.87 -4.21
C CYS A 326 -0.96 25.86 -2.72
N ALA A 327 0.34 25.88 -2.42
CA ALA A 327 0.85 25.91 -1.06
C ALA A 327 0.58 27.24 -0.33
N LYS A 328 0.42 28.36 -1.06
CA LYS A 328 0.17 29.71 -0.49
C LYS A 328 -1.31 29.98 -0.22
N ALA A 329 -2.22 29.15 -0.71
CA ALA A 329 -3.66 29.38 -0.63
C ALA A 329 -4.32 28.77 0.64
N LYS A 330 -3.54 28.63 1.73
CA LYS A 330 -4.00 28.20 3.06
C LYS A 330 -4.39 29.38 3.94
#